data_95f7eac2bb8f500bb56753ad4236e60d
#
_entry.id   95f7eac2bb8f500bb56753ad4236e60d
#
_cell.length_a   1.000
_cell.length_b   1.000
_cell.length_c   1.000
_cell.angle_alpha   90.00
_cell.angle_beta   90.00
_cell.angle_gamma   90.00
#
_symmetry.space_group_name_H-M   'P 1'
#
loop_
_entity.id
_entity.type
_entity.pdbx_description
1 polymer ?
#
loop_
_entity_poly.entity_id
_entity_poly.type
_entity_poly.pdbx_seq_one_letter_code
_entity_poly.pdbx_strand_id
1 'polypeptide(L)'
;MTYSPLQDLVDKIQKTGFCNAHAHFDRAYTVTREDLKETVNNHLFEKWKLVDEFKQNATMERYFINFDKVLTKQKSFGVTSALTFVDLDPICGTNALEAALHAKVLAKSLGINLKIANQTLKGVLKREPRILLESRLNDFDVIGCLPKADRHLEEKHLDVVMGWAKQLGKRVHAHVDQLNDVSEKETELLARKTIEHGLEGRVTAVHSISLAAHPKKYRQEVYNICKDADLSFVTCPTAWIDHRRSDKMSVDHNAITPVEELVENGLLVAIGSDNIHDIYKPYSDGNMLTELRVMLEATHFYNMKELLKIATSNGREIIGDY
;
A
#
# COMPACT_ATOMS: atom_id res chain seq x y z
N MET A 1 14.79 -32.97 -16.84
CA MET A 1 14.56 -31.52 -16.70
C MET A 1 14.94 -31.12 -15.28
N THR A 2 15.74 -30.10 -15.12
CA THR A 2 16.11 -29.58 -13.78
C THR A 2 14.90 -28.90 -13.17
N TYR A 3 14.51 -29.28 -11.95
CA TYR A 3 13.41 -28.64 -11.21
C TYR A 3 13.78 -27.20 -10.86
N SER A 4 12.90 -26.24 -11.19
CA SER A 4 13.03 -24.83 -10.83
C SER A 4 11.80 -24.39 -10.05
N PRO A 5 11.86 -24.28 -8.71
CA PRO A 5 10.70 -23.91 -7.89
C PRO A 5 10.16 -22.53 -8.24
N LEU A 6 11.03 -21.57 -8.55
CA LEU A 6 10.59 -20.23 -8.95
C LEU A 6 9.81 -20.28 -10.28
N GLN A 7 10.29 -21.05 -11.27
CA GLN A 7 9.60 -21.17 -12.55
C GLN A 7 8.24 -21.85 -12.38
N ASP A 8 8.15 -22.91 -11.57
CA ASP A 8 6.87 -23.57 -11.27
C ASP A 8 5.86 -22.63 -10.60
N LEU A 9 6.33 -21.76 -9.68
CA LEU A 9 5.50 -20.74 -9.08
C LEU A 9 5.02 -19.70 -10.10
N VAL A 10 5.94 -19.19 -10.95
CA VAL A 10 5.62 -18.21 -11.99
C VAL A 10 4.60 -18.78 -12.97
N ASP A 11 4.78 -20.03 -13.44
CA ASP A 11 3.86 -20.70 -14.37
C ASP A 11 2.45 -20.85 -13.78
N LYS A 12 2.35 -21.09 -12.46
CA LYS A 12 1.06 -21.15 -11.76
C LYS A 12 0.42 -19.77 -11.63
N ILE A 13 1.20 -18.74 -11.31
CA ILE A 13 0.71 -17.36 -11.21
C ILE A 13 0.22 -16.87 -12.57
N GLN A 14 0.94 -17.18 -13.67
CA GLN A 14 0.55 -16.76 -15.02
C GLN A 14 -0.85 -17.25 -15.44
N LYS A 15 -1.33 -18.36 -14.88
CA LYS A 15 -2.68 -18.88 -15.18
C LYS A 15 -3.79 -18.01 -14.59
N THR A 16 -3.55 -17.34 -13.49
CA THR A 16 -4.52 -16.52 -12.78
C THR A 16 -4.21 -15.02 -12.83
N GLY A 17 -2.97 -14.67 -13.12
CA GLY A 17 -2.40 -13.33 -13.08
C GLY A 17 -2.09 -12.84 -11.66
N PHE A 18 -1.12 -11.94 -11.55
CA PHE A 18 -0.81 -11.24 -10.29
C PHE A 18 -1.97 -10.34 -9.86
N CYS A 19 -2.15 -10.21 -8.55
CA CYS A 19 -2.88 -9.12 -7.95
C CYS A 19 -1.89 -8.15 -7.28
N ASN A 20 -1.82 -6.90 -7.75
CA ASN A 20 -1.07 -5.83 -7.12
C ASN A 20 -1.98 -5.15 -6.08
N ALA A 21 -1.94 -5.62 -4.84
CA ALA A 21 -2.90 -5.24 -3.81
C ALA A 21 -2.67 -3.83 -3.22
N HIS A 22 -1.57 -3.16 -3.59
CA HIS A 22 -1.26 -1.79 -3.15
C HIS A 22 -0.27 -1.11 -4.09
N ALA A 23 -0.64 0.06 -4.59
CA ALA A 23 0.20 0.88 -5.46
C ALA A 23 -0.19 2.37 -5.43
N HIS A 24 0.65 3.22 -6.07
CA HIS A 24 0.44 4.66 -6.29
C HIS A 24 0.68 5.01 -7.76
N PHE A 25 -0.29 4.73 -8.61
CA PHE A 25 -0.14 4.89 -10.07
C PHE A 25 -0.25 6.35 -10.54
N ASP A 26 -0.96 7.19 -9.79
CA ASP A 26 -1.16 8.60 -10.10
C ASP A 26 0.16 9.40 -10.17
N ARG A 27 1.11 9.08 -9.30
CA ARG A 27 2.42 9.74 -9.24
C ARG A 27 3.59 8.89 -9.75
N ALA A 28 3.29 7.78 -10.44
CA ALA A 28 4.33 6.98 -11.08
C ALA A 28 5.07 7.76 -12.17
N TYR A 29 6.37 7.48 -12.36
CA TYR A 29 7.25 8.13 -13.35
C TYR A 29 7.39 9.66 -13.17
N THR A 30 7.41 10.11 -11.93
CA THR A 30 7.56 11.54 -11.60
C THR A 30 8.96 11.92 -11.13
N VAL A 31 9.80 10.94 -10.76
CA VAL A 31 11.18 11.21 -10.32
C VAL A 31 12.01 11.82 -11.45
N THR A 32 12.76 12.87 -11.12
CA THR A 32 13.70 13.58 -12.01
C THR A 32 15.15 13.22 -11.73
N ARG A 33 16.08 13.67 -12.57
CA ARG A 33 17.52 13.51 -12.33
C ARG A 33 18.00 14.35 -11.16
N GLU A 34 17.38 15.50 -10.95
CA GLU A 34 17.63 16.40 -9.84
C GLU A 34 17.23 15.74 -8.52
N ASP A 35 16.04 15.11 -8.46
CA ASP A 35 15.58 14.35 -7.29
C ASP A 35 16.57 13.26 -6.89
N LEU A 36 17.13 12.54 -7.86
CA LEU A 36 18.14 11.49 -7.59
C LEU A 36 19.42 12.03 -6.95
N LYS A 37 19.79 13.27 -7.20
CA LYS A 37 20.98 13.89 -6.63
C LYS A 37 20.72 14.50 -5.25
N GLU A 38 19.59 15.17 -5.09
CA GLU A 38 19.37 16.12 -3.99
C GLU A 38 18.40 15.60 -2.94
N THR A 39 17.32 14.95 -3.35
CA THR A 39 16.15 14.72 -2.50
C THR A 39 15.79 13.27 -2.22
N VAL A 40 16.26 12.33 -3.05
CA VAL A 40 15.91 10.89 -2.91
C VAL A 40 16.28 10.29 -1.56
N ASN A 41 17.32 10.86 -0.90
CA ASN A 41 17.77 10.41 0.41
C ASN A 41 17.12 11.14 1.59
N ASN A 42 16.16 12.02 1.33
CA ASN A 42 15.43 12.72 2.38
C ASN A 42 14.58 11.74 3.17
N HIS A 43 14.29 12.08 4.42
CA HIS A 43 13.39 11.29 5.26
C HIS A 43 11.97 11.29 4.69
N LEU A 44 11.21 10.21 4.93
CA LEU A 44 9.83 10.02 4.45
C LEU A 44 8.95 11.27 4.59
N PHE A 45 8.97 11.92 5.76
CA PHE A 45 8.13 13.09 6.01
C PHE A 45 8.54 14.35 5.21
N GLU A 46 9.80 14.44 4.80
CA GLU A 46 10.26 15.50 3.90
C GLU A 46 9.78 15.22 2.48
N LYS A 47 9.82 13.95 2.04
CA LYS A 47 9.31 13.53 0.75
C LYS A 47 7.82 13.84 0.57
N TRP A 48 7.02 13.77 1.63
CA TRP A 48 5.61 14.19 1.56
C TRP A 48 5.42 15.64 1.12
N LYS A 49 6.37 16.54 1.45
CA LYS A 49 6.32 17.94 1.01
C LYS A 49 6.78 18.10 -0.43
N LEU A 50 7.80 17.34 -0.84
CA LEU A 50 8.34 17.41 -2.20
C LEU A 50 7.33 16.94 -3.26
N VAL A 51 6.47 15.99 -2.94
CA VAL A 51 5.37 15.58 -3.83
C VAL A 51 4.41 16.73 -4.13
N ASP A 52 4.27 17.71 -3.23
CA ASP A 52 3.38 18.85 -3.43
C ASP A 52 3.77 19.70 -4.63
N GLU A 53 5.05 19.83 -4.95
CA GLU A 53 5.52 20.59 -6.13
C GLU A 53 5.04 19.95 -7.44
N PHE A 54 5.08 18.62 -7.53
CA PHE A 54 4.48 17.91 -8.65
C PHE A 54 2.96 18.15 -8.71
N LYS A 55 2.26 18.02 -7.59
CA LYS A 55 0.81 18.16 -7.50
C LYS A 55 0.30 19.52 -7.91
N GLN A 56 1.01 20.60 -7.54
CA GLN A 56 0.62 21.99 -7.89
C GLN A 56 0.58 22.23 -9.39
N ASN A 57 1.42 21.54 -10.14
CA ASN A 57 1.60 21.76 -11.58
C ASN A 57 0.98 20.66 -12.44
N ALA A 58 0.53 19.54 -11.84
CA ALA A 58 0.03 18.42 -12.60
C ALA A 58 -1.43 18.61 -13.02
N THR A 59 -1.66 18.57 -14.35
CA THR A 59 -3.00 18.55 -14.92
C THR A 59 -3.59 17.12 -14.89
N MET A 60 -4.89 17.00 -15.14
CA MET A 60 -5.55 15.70 -15.28
C MET A 60 -4.89 14.84 -16.37
N GLU A 61 -4.51 15.45 -17.50
CA GLU A 61 -3.80 14.75 -18.59
C GLU A 61 -2.43 14.22 -18.14
N ARG A 62 -1.70 14.98 -17.31
CA ARG A 62 -0.41 14.54 -16.78
C ARG A 62 -0.58 13.31 -15.89
N TYR A 63 -1.57 13.29 -15.02
CA TYR A 63 -1.90 12.11 -14.22
C TYR A 63 -2.34 10.94 -15.10
N PHE A 64 -3.17 11.18 -16.13
CA PHE A 64 -3.62 10.12 -17.03
C PHE A 64 -2.45 9.47 -17.80
N ILE A 65 -1.46 10.25 -18.24
CA ILE A 65 -0.23 9.72 -18.87
C ILE A 65 0.51 8.78 -17.91
N ASN A 66 0.58 9.12 -16.61
CA ASN A 66 1.19 8.24 -15.63
C ASN A 66 0.41 6.92 -15.50
N PHE A 67 -0.92 6.97 -15.43
CA PHE A 67 -1.77 5.79 -15.40
C PHE A 67 -1.62 4.92 -16.65
N ASP A 68 -1.66 5.51 -17.85
CA ASP A 68 -1.50 4.77 -19.11
C ASP A 68 -0.18 4.00 -19.14
N LYS A 69 0.91 4.70 -18.84
CA LYS A 69 2.25 4.11 -18.82
C LYS A 69 2.37 2.97 -17.80
N VAL A 70 1.87 3.17 -16.57
CA VAL A 70 1.97 2.15 -15.54
C VAL A 70 1.05 0.96 -15.81
N LEU A 71 -0.18 1.18 -16.26
CA LEU A 71 -1.12 0.10 -16.58
C LEU A 71 -0.62 -0.78 -17.72
N THR A 72 -0.03 -0.18 -18.76
CA THR A 72 0.63 -0.92 -19.84
C THR A 72 1.76 -1.79 -19.32
N LYS A 73 2.58 -1.28 -18.38
CA LYS A 73 3.65 -2.05 -17.74
C LYS A 73 3.10 -3.15 -16.83
N GLN A 74 2.12 -2.85 -16.00
CA GLN A 74 1.47 -3.85 -15.12
C GLN A 74 0.90 -5.01 -15.94
N LYS A 75 0.26 -4.72 -17.08
CA LYS A 75 -0.19 -5.76 -18.01
C LYS A 75 0.95 -6.62 -18.50
N SER A 76 2.08 -6.04 -18.89
CA SER A 76 3.25 -6.78 -19.35
C SER A 76 3.89 -7.66 -18.27
N PHE A 77 3.69 -7.33 -17.02
CA PHE A 77 4.13 -8.10 -15.84
C PHE A 77 3.11 -9.16 -15.39
N GLY A 78 2.01 -9.33 -16.14
CA GLY A 78 0.99 -10.33 -15.85
C GLY A 78 0.03 -9.95 -14.72
N VAL A 79 -0.09 -8.66 -14.40
CA VAL A 79 -1.09 -8.17 -13.44
C VAL A 79 -2.47 -8.17 -14.12
N THR A 80 -3.47 -8.72 -13.41
CA THR A 80 -4.87 -8.75 -13.86
C THR A 80 -5.82 -8.05 -12.88
N SER A 81 -5.32 -7.71 -11.69
CA SER A 81 -6.06 -7.00 -10.67
C SER A 81 -5.12 -6.04 -9.92
N ALA A 82 -5.56 -4.83 -9.62
CA ALA A 82 -4.75 -3.86 -8.88
C ALA A 82 -5.61 -2.93 -8.02
N LEU A 83 -5.06 -2.49 -6.88
CA LEU A 83 -5.55 -1.35 -6.10
C LEU A 83 -4.49 -0.25 -6.12
N THR A 84 -4.88 0.95 -6.53
CA THR A 84 -4.03 2.14 -6.46
C THR A 84 -4.61 3.20 -5.55
N PHE A 85 -3.76 3.79 -4.72
CA PHE A 85 -4.10 5.02 -4.02
C PHE A 85 -4.04 6.19 -5.01
N VAL A 86 -4.87 7.19 -4.76
CA VAL A 86 -5.01 8.37 -5.63
C VAL A 86 -5.09 9.61 -4.74
N ASP A 87 -4.28 10.60 -5.05
CA ASP A 87 -4.26 11.86 -4.32
C ASP A 87 -5.58 12.64 -4.55
N LEU A 88 -6.14 13.12 -3.45
CA LEU A 88 -7.29 14.04 -3.43
C LEU A 88 -7.10 14.99 -2.25
N ASP A 89 -6.55 16.16 -2.51
CA ASP A 89 -6.26 17.16 -1.50
C ASP A 89 -6.30 18.58 -2.09
N PRO A 90 -6.27 19.63 -1.27
CA PRO A 90 -6.36 21.02 -1.74
C PRO A 90 -5.28 21.45 -2.73
N ILE A 91 -4.17 20.69 -2.84
CA ILE A 91 -3.05 21.03 -3.72
C ILE A 91 -3.30 20.53 -5.13
N CYS A 92 -3.69 19.27 -5.30
CA CYS A 92 -4.00 18.71 -6.63
C CYS A 92 -5.47 18.86 -7.02
N GLY A 93 -6.34 19.29 -6.11
CA GLY A 93 -7.78 19.30 -6.34
C GLY A 93 -8.30 17.90 -6.70
N THR A 94 -9.11 17.82 -7.76
CA THR A 94 -9.67 16.55 -8.27
C THR A 94 -8.90 15.96 -9.44
N ASN A 95 -7.83 16.59 -9.94
CA ASN A 95 -7.15 16.19 -11.18
C ASN A 95 -6.69 14.73 -11.17
N ALA A 96 -6.10 14.24 -10.07
CA ALA A 96 -5.66 12.86 -9.98
C ALA A 96 -6.84 11.88 -9.94
N LEU A 97 -7.93 12.21 -9.25
CA LEU A 97 -9.14 11.40 -9.19
C LEU A 97 -9.83 11.31 -10.55
N GLU A 98 -10.01 12.42 -11.27
CA GLU A 98 -10.60 12.42 -12.60
C GLU A 98 -9.77 11.54 -13.56
N ALA A 99 -8.44 11.68 -13.53
CA ALA A 99 -7.56 10.82 -14.31
C ALA A 99 -7.70 9.33 -13.94
N ALA A 100 -7.83 9.01 -12.65
CA ALA A 100 -8.00 7.64 -12.18
C ALA A 100 -9.34 7.02 -12.64
N LEU A 101 -10.42 7.80 -12.64
CA LEU A 101 -11.73 7.36 -13.16
C LEU A 101 -11.65 7.03 -14.66
N HIS A 102 -10.99 7.85 -15.46
CA HIS A 102 -10.69 7.53 -16.86
C HIS A 102 -9.78 6.30 -17.00
N ALA A 103 -8.77 6.18 -16.14
CA ALA A 103 -7.85 5.06 -16.15
C ALA A 103 -8.52 3.71 -15.83
N LYS A 104 -9.63 3.67 -15.09
CA LYS A 104 -10.42 2.44 -14.90
C LYS A 104 -10.95 1.87 -16.22
N VAL A 105 -11.35 2.75 -17.15
CA VAL A 105 -11.81 2.32 -18.48
C VAL A 105 -10.65 1.73 -19.30
N LEU A 106 -9.50 2.39 -19.27
CA LEU A 106 -8.28 1.89 -19.92
C LEU A 106 -7.84 0.55 -19.30
N ALA A 107 -7.78 0.45 -17.99
CA ALA A 107 -7.41 -0.79 -17.28
C ALA A 107 -8.30 -1.97 -17.70
N LYS A 108 -9.61 -1.74 -17.79
CA LYS A 108 -10.56 -2.76 -18.26
C LYS A 108 -10.24 -3.23 -19.69
N SER A 109 -9.88 -2.31 -20.59
CA SER A 109 -9.48 -2.68 -21.98
C SER A 109 -8.20 -3.49 -22.03
N LEU A 110 -7.29 -3.30 -21.06
CA LEU A 110 -6.06 -4.08 -20.88
C LEU A 110 -6.30 -5.42 -20.13
N GLY A 111 -7.51 -5.70 -19.68
CA GLY A 111 -7.86 -6.88 -18.88
C GLY A 111 -7.34 -6.79 -17.44
N ILE A 112 -7.24 -5.59 -16.89
CA ILE A 112 -6.91 -5.32 -15.48
C ILE A 112 -8.15 -4.79 -14.78
N ASN A 113 -8.56 -5.44 -13.68
CA ASN A 113 -9.56 -4.87 -12.77
C ASN A 113 -8.87 -3.86 -11.83
N LEU A 114 -9.06 -2.56 -12.09
CA LEU A 114 -8.46 -1.48 -11.30
C LEU A 114 -9.45 -0.98 -10.25
N LYS A 115 -9.08 -1.13 -8.98
CA LYS A 115 -9.70 -0.49 -7.83
C LYS A 115 -8.93 0.77 -7.44
N ILE A 116 -9.63 1.76 -6.91
CA ILE A 116 -9.02 3.01 -6.44
C ILE A 116 -9.35 3.28 -4.97
N ALA A 117 -8.36 3.76 -4.23
CA ALA A 117 -8.49 4.25 -2.85
C ALA A 117 -8.03 5.70 -2.77
N ASN A 118 -8.65 6.51 -1.92
CA ASN A 118 -8.18 7.87 -1.67
C ASN A 118 -6.89 7.87 -0.86
N GLN A 119 -6.01 8.86 -1.11
CA GLN A 119 -4.86 9.13 -0.24
C GLN A 119 -5.22 10.23 0.77
N THR A 120 -4.62 10.18 1.98
CA THR A 120 -4.88 11.15 3.07
C THR A 120 -3.61 11.89 3.54
N LEU A 121 -2.69 12.22 2.62
CA LEU A 121 -1.39 12.89 2.95
C LEU A 121 -1.54 14.23 3.69
N LYS A 122 -2.67 14.92 3.54
CA LYS A 122 -2.96 16.18 4.24
C LYS A 122 -3.75 16.01 5.54
N GLY A 123 -3.95 14.75 5.95
CA GLY A 123 -4.76 14.37 7.10
C GLY A 123 -6.26 14.45 6.82
N VAL A 124 -7.06 14.12 7.83
CA VAL A 124 -8.53 14.15 7.78
C VAL A 124 -9.13 15.00 8.89
N LEU A 125 -8.31 15.54 9.79
CA LEU A 125 -8.78 16.35 10.93
C LEU A 125 -8.86 17.83 10.57
N LYS A 126 -8.10 18.30 9.60
CA LYS A 126 -8.19 19.67 9.07
C LYS A 126 -9.44 19.82 8.20
N ARG A 127 -10.12 20.96 8.33
CA ARG A 127 -11.41 21.24 7.67
C ARG A 127 -11.33 21.13 6.15
N GLU A 128 -10.35 21.77 5.52
CA GLU A 128 -10.28 21.89 4.06
C GLU A 128 -10.04 20.55 3.36
N PRO A 129 -8.98 19.74 3.68
CA PRO A 129 -8.81 18.43 3.08
C PRO A 129 -9.99 17.50 3.38
N ARG A 130 -10.56 17.58 4.59
CA ARG A 130 -11.68 16.75 5.00
C ARG A 130 -12.93 16.98 4.14
N ILE A 131 -13.34 18.24 3.93
CA ILE A 131 -14.50 18.57 3.09
C ILE A 131 -14.31 18.06 1.68
N LEU A 132 -13.13 18.23 1.09
CA LEU A 132 -12.83 17.75 -0.24
C LEU A 132 -12.93 16.23 -0.32
N LEU A 133 -12.33 15.51 0.62
CA LEU A 133 -12.43 14.04 0.70
C LEU A 133 -13.90 13.59 0.82
N GLU A 134 -14.64 14.13 1.81
CA GLU A 134 -16.04 13.77 2.05
C GLU A 134 -16.93 13.99 0.84
N SER A 135 -16.66 15.02 0.03
CA SER A 135 -17.43 15.31 -1.19
C SER A 135 -17.27 14.25 -2.30
N ARG A 136 -16.21 13.43 -2.25
CA ARG A 136 -15.84 12.49 -3.33
C ARG A 136 -15.63 11.05 -2.85
N LEU A 137 -15.88 10.71 -1.59
CA LEU A 137 -15.65 9.35 -1.05
C LEU A 137 -16.44 8.27 -1.81
N ASN A 138 -17.57 8.61 -2.43
CA ASN A 138 -18.36 7.66 -3.20
C ASN A 138 -17.64 7.19 -4.48
N ASP A 139 -16.73 7.98 -5.03
CA ASP A 139 -16.01 7.67 -6.27
C ASP A 139 -14.90 6.62 -6.06
N PHE A 140 -14.48 6.39 -4.83
CA PHE A 140 -13.47 5.40 -4.48
C PHE A 140 -14.08 4.03 -4.19
N ASP A 141 -13.38 2.95 -4.55
CA ASP A 141 -13.78 1.58 -4.24
C ASP A 141 -13.45 1.21 -2.77
N VAL A 142 -12.36 1.77 -2.25
CA VAL A 142 -11.81 1.50 -0.90
C VAL A 142 -11.49 2.84 -0.24
N ILE A 143 -11.70 2.94 1.07
CA ILE A 143 -11.30 4.12 1.84
C ILE A 143 -9.84 3.98 2.25
N GLY A 144 -9.02 4.89 1.76
CA GLY A 144 -7.60 4.96 2.11
C GLY A 144 -7.37 5.72 3.42
N CYS A 145 -6.35 5.30 4.14
CA CYS A 145 -6.02 5.81 5.47
C CYS A 145 -4.50 5.98 5.62
N LEU A 146 -4.06 7.07 6.23
CA LEU A 146 -2.68 7.32 6.63
C LEU A 146 -2.69 8.05 7.97
N PRO A 147 -2.82 7.34 9.12
CA PRO A 147 -2.97 7.96 10.45
C PRO A 147 -1.85 8.94 10.77
N LYS A 148 -0.62 8.61 10.37
CA LYS A 148 0.58 9.43 10.56
C LYS A 148 0.49 10.83 9.95
N ALA A 149 -0.42 11.09 9.01
CA ALA A 149 -0.66 12.44 8.46
C ALA A 149 -1.27 13.39 9.49
N ASP A 150 -1.97 12.88 10.51
CA ASP A 150 -2.48 13.64 11.67
C ASP A 150 -1.71 13.27 12.95
N ARG A 151 -0.37 13.43 12.92
CA ARG A 151 0.55 13.06 14.03
C ARG A 151 0.06 13.48 15.39
N HIS A 152 0.23 12.59 16.37
CA HIS A 152 -0.23 12.68 17.75
C HIS A 152 -1.77 12.65 17.90
N LEU A 153 -2.50 12.46 16.81
CA LEU A 153 -3.96 12.33 16.77
C LEU A 153 -4.38 11.14 15.87
N GLU A 154 -3.49 10.14 15.73
CA GLU A 154 -3.68 8.97 14.86
C GLU A 154 -4.99 8.24 15.20
N GLU A 155 -5.33 8.14 16.47
CA GLU A 155 -6.60 7.54 16.92
C GLU A 155 -7.81 8.28 16.36
N LYS A 156 -7.83 9.62 16.43
CA LYS A 156 -8.92 10.43 15.88
C LYS A 156 -8.99 10.35 14.36
N HIS A 157 -7.84 10.24 13.70
CA HIS A 157 -7.79 10.00 12.25
C HIS A 157 -8.51 8.71 11.90
N LEU A 158 -8.19 7.63 12.62
CA LEU A 158 -8.83 6.32 12.43
C LEU A 158 -10.33 6.37 12.69
N ASP A 159 -10.78 7.05 13.76
CA ASP A 159 -12.20 7.19 14.05
C ASP A 159 -12.97 7.84 12.89
N VAL A 160 -12.41 8.88 12.28
CA VAL A 160 -13.01 9.55 11.12
C VAL A 160 -13.09 8.60 9.92
N VAL A 161 -11.97 7.96 9.56
CA VAL A 161 -11.89 7.06 8.39
C VAL A 161 -12.78 5.83 8.57
N MET A 162 -12.76 5.21 9.74
CA MET A 162 -13.62 4.06 10.08
C MET A 162 -15.10 4.44 10.04
N GLY A 163 -15.44 5.66 10.51
CA GLY A 163 -16.78 6.21 10.41
C GLY A 163 -17.26 6.32 8.96
N TRP A 164 -16.43 6.85 8.07
CA TRP A 164 -16.72 6.90 6.62
C TRP A 164 -16.92 5.51 6.02
N ALA A 165 -16.00 4.59 6.31
CA ALA A 165 -16.06 3.23 5.81
C ALA A 165 -17.34 2.52 6.24
N LYS A 166 -17.73 2.65 7.50
CA LYS A 166 -18.98 2.09 8.05
C LYS A 166 -20.21 2.67 7.38
N GLN A 167 -20.27 4.01 7.24
CA GLN A 167 -21.39 4.69 6.59
C GLN A 167 -21.57 4.29 5.14
N LEU A 168 -20.46 4.10 4.40
CA LEU A 168 -20.46 3.81 2.97
C LEU A 168 -20.42 2.31 2.66
N GLY A 169 -20.30 1.44 3.67
CA GLY A 169 -20.17 0.00 3.49
C GLY A 169 -18.88 -0.44 2.79
N LYS A 170 -17.82 0.39 2.84
CA LYS A 170 -16.55 0.18 2.12
C LYS A 170 -15.49 -0.48 3.00
N ARG A 171 -14.46 -1.06 2.36
CA ARG A 171 -13.24 -1.55 3.00
C ARG A 171 -12.32 -0.37 3.34
N VAL A 172 -11.37 -0.58 4.26
CA VAL A 172 -10.32 0.38 4.61
C VAL A 172 -8.96 -0.23 4.31
N HIS A 173 -8.08 0.53 3.65
CA HIS A 173 -6.66 0.21 3.54
C HIS A 173 -5.84 1.31 4.20
N ALA A 174 -5.08 0.95 5.24
CA ALA A 174 -4.33 1.88 6.06
C ALA A 174 -2.81 1.68 5.93
N HIS A 175 -2.10 2.75 5.57
CA HIS A 175 -0.63 2.79 5.69
C HIS A 175 -0.28 2.92 7.16
N VAL A 176 0.34 1.91 7.73
CA VAL A 176 0.71 1.85 9.14
C VAL A 176 2.12 1.28 9.32
N ASP A 177 2.80 1.75 10.36
CA ASP A 177 4.11 1.22 10.77
C ASP A 177 5.12 1.16 9.61
N GLN A 178 5.30 2.30 8.92
CA GLN A 178 6.10 2.40 7.70
C GLN A 178 7.61 2.49 7.96
N LEU A 179 8.03 2.75 9.19
CA LEU A 179 9.43 2.87 9.57
C LEU A 179 9.91 1.59 10.29
N ASN A 180 11.21 1.34 10.23
CA ASN A 180 11.86 0.30 11.03
C ASN A 180 12.12 0.82 12.45
N ASP A 181 11.08 1.11 13.22
CA ASP A 181 11.15 1.76 14.53
C ASP A 181 10.14 1.19 15.52
N VAL A 182 10.63 0.71 16.66
CA VAL A 182 9.81 0.16 17.76
C VAL A 182 8.88 1.19 18.43
N SER A 183 9.06 2.48 18.15
CA SER A 183 8.13 3.52 18.63
C SER A 183 6.82 3.53 17.86
N GLU A 184 6.76 2.96 16.65
CA GLU A 184 5.54 2.83 15.86
C GLU A 184 4.71 1.63 16.32
N LYS A 185 3.41 1.85 16.54
CA LYS A 185 2.43 0.86 17.02
C LYS A 185 1.07 1.03 16.34
N GLU A 186 1.09 1.54 15.11
CA GLU A 186 -0.14 1.87 14.41
C GLU A 186 -0.90 0.62 13.96
N THR A 187 -0.21 -0.50 13.72
CA THR A 187 -0.87 -1.81 13.44
C THR A 187 -1.71 -2.28 14.61
N GLU A 188 -1.19 -2.18 15.85
CA GLU A 188 -1.97 -2.50 17.06
C GLU A 188 -3.17 -1.57 17.19
N LEU A 189 -2.97 -0.26 17.03
CA LEU A 189 -4.02 0.73 17.11
C LEU A 189 -5.11 0.48 16.05
N LEU A 190 -4.71 0.20 14.82
CA LEU A 190 -5.61 -0.13 13.70
C LEU A 190 -6.50 -1.33 14.03
N ALA A 191 -5.90 -2.42 14.55
CA ALA A 191 -6.64 -3.62 14.91
C ALA A 191 -7.68 -3.34 16.01
N ARG A 192 -7.29 -2.60 17.07
CA ARG A 192 -8.20 -2.21 18.16
C ARG A 192 -9.36 -1.36 17.64
N LYS A 193 -9.08 -0.36 16.78
CA LYS A 193 -10.10 0.50 16.18
C LYS A 193 -11.01 -0.27 15.21
N THR A 194 -10.49 -1.27 14.53
CA THR A 194 -11.29 -2.17 13.68
C THR A 194 -12.39 -2.86 14.50
N ILE A 195 -12.03 -3.43 15.65
CA ILE A 195 -12.98 -4.07 16.57
C ILE A 195 -13.96 -3.04 17.14
N GLU A 196 -13.46 -1.89 17.62
CA GLU A 196 -14.30 -0.83 18.21
C GLU A 196 -15.39 -0.34 17.24
N HIS A 197 -15.05 -0.22 15.94
CA HIS A 197 -16.00 0.25 14.92
C HIS A 197 -16.85 -0.87 14.30
N GLY A 198 -16.60 -2.15 14.62
CA GLY A 198 -17.31 -3.30 14.04
C GLY A 198 -17.01 -3.45 12.54
N LEU A 199 -15.73 -3.36 12.17
CA LEU A 199 -15.25 -3.44 10.80
C LEU A 199 -14.37 -4.69 10.56
N GLU A 200 -14.53 -5.72 11.38
CA GLU A 200 -13.80 -6.97 11.27
C GLU A 200 -13.93 -7.56 9.85
N GLY A 201 -12.82 -8.05 9.31
CA GLY A 201 -12.71 -8.59 7.94
C GLY A 201 -12.78 -7.54 6.83
N ARG A 202 -12.84 -6.23 7.16
CA ARG A 202 -12.93 -5.15 6.16
C ARG A 202 -11.78 -4.16 6.21
N VAL A 203 -10.79 -4.37 7.07
CA VAL A 203 -9.65 -3.47 7.25
C VAL A 203 -8.35 -4.17 6.91
N THR A 204 -7.48 -3.47 6.20
CA THR A 204 -6.18 -3.95 5.75
C THR A 204 -5.08 -3.04 6.25
N ALA A 205 -4.06 -3.62 6.89
CA ALA A 205 -2.82 -2.97 7.25
C ALA A 205 -1.82 -3.08 6.09
N VAL A 206 -1.35 -1.96 5.58
CA VAL A 206 -0.31 -1.89 4.54
C VAL A 206 1.02 -1.55 5.20
N HIS A 207 2.07 -2.24 4.80
CA HIS A 207 3.44 -2.20 5.32
C HIS A 207 3.63 -2.96 6.63
N SER A 208 3.23 -2.42 7.78
CA SER A 208 3.44 -3.04 9.10
C SER A 208 4.92 -3.45 9.34
N ILE A 209 5.86 -2.66 8.84
CA ILE A 209 7.31 -2.94 8.87
C ILE A 209 7.83 -2.97 10.30
N SER A 210 7.38 -2.02 11.14
CA SER A 210 7.88 -1.88 12.51
C SER A 210 7.58 -3.10 13.39
N LEU A 211 6.59 -3.93 13.01
CA LEU A 211 6.35 -5.20 13.71
C LEU A 211 7.62 -6.07 13.79
N ALA A 212 8.39 -6.15 12.70
CA ALA A 212 9.63 -6.91 12.66
C ALA A 212 10.69 -6.38 13.65
N ALA A 213 10.66 -5.11 14.01
CA ALA A 213 11.55 -4.46 14.96
C ALA A 213 11.19 -4.75 16.43
N HIS A 214 9.93 -5.08 16.70
CA HIS A 214 9.44 -5.31 18.07
C HIS A 214 9.86 -6.67 18.65
N PRO A 215 9.98 -6.80 19.99
CA PRO A 215 10.22 -8.09 20.63
C PRO A 215 9.13 -9.11 20.31
N LYS A 216 9.50 -10.40 20.20
CA LYS A 216 8.57 -11.49 19.85
C LYS A 216 7.31 -11.53 20.71
N LYS A 217 7.43 -11.27 22.01
CA LYS A 217 6.28 -11.25 22.92
C LYS A 217 5.24 -10.21 22.51
N TYR A 218 5.68 -8.97 22.21
CA TYR A 218 4.80 -7.90 21.75
C TYR A 218 4.15 -8.26 20.39
N ARG A 219 4.95 -8.75 19.43
CA ARG A 219 4.39 -9.17 18.13
C ARG A 219 3.28 -10.18 18.30
N GLN A 220 3.47 -11.20 19.16
CA GLN A 220 2.45 -12.22 19.39
C GLN A 220 1.16 -11.65 20.01
N GLU A 221 1.28 -10.70 20.91
CA GLU A 221 0.14 -9.99 21.49
C GLU A 221 -0.62 -9.22 20.39
N VAL A 222 0.10 -8.52 19.51
CA VAL A 222 -0.51 -7.78 18.37
C VAL A 222 -1.18 -8.75 17.39
N TYR A 223 -0.54 -9.89 17.05
CA TYR A 223 -1.16 -10.87 16.15
C TYR A 223 -2.47 -11.44 16.69
N ASN A 224 -2.58 -11.62 18.00
CA ASN A 224 -3.84 -12.06 18.60
C ASN A 224 -4.94 -11.00 18.42
N ILE A 225 -4.64 -9.72 18.65
CA ILE A 225 -5.60 -8.63 18.41
C ILE A 225 -5.96 -8.53 16.92
N CYS A 226 -4.99 -8.70 16.02
CA CYS A 226 -5.23 -8.70 14.58
C CYS A 226 -6.15 -9.86 14.14
N LYS A 227 -6.03 -11.03 14.77
CA LYS A 227 -6.95 -12.16 14.53
C LYS A 227 -8.37 -11.83 15.00
N ASP A 228 -8.52 -11.25 16.18
CA ASP A 228 -9.83 -10.85 16.70
C ASP A 228 -10.48 -9.77 15.80
N ALA A 229 -9.67 -8.91 15.20
CA ALA A 229 -10.08 -7.89 14.23
C ALA A 229 -10.34 -8.45 12.82
N ASP A 230 -10.01 -9.71 12.55
CA ASP A 230 -9.96 -10.29 11.19
C ASP A 230 -9.22 -9.35 10.22
N LEU A 231 -8.07 -8.85 10.66
CA LEU A 231 -7.28 -7.87 9.92
C LEU A 231 -6.49 -8.56 8.82
N SER A 232 -6.50 -7.99 7.63
CA SER A 232 -5.65 -8.44 6.52
C SER A 232 -4.42 -7.55 6.35
N PHE A 233 -3.41 -8.03 5.60
CA PHE A 233 -2.13 -7.36 5.44
C PHE A 233 -1.73 -7.28 3.97
N VAL A 234 -1.05 -6.18 3.60
CA VAL A 234 -0.33 -6.08 2.32
C VAL A 234 1.14 -5.76 2.61
N THR A 235 2.02 -6.65 2.18
CA THR A 235 3.46 -6.41 2.17
C THR A 235 3.87 -5.73 0.87
N CYS A 236 4.77 -4.75 0.97
CA CYS A 236 5.40 -4.09 -0.17
C CYS A 236 6.92 -4.25 -0.03
N PRO A 237 7.47 -5.37 -0.47
CA PRO A 237 8.82 -5.81 -0.09
C PRO A 237 9.93 -4.85 -0.45
N THR A 238 9.82 -4.11 -1.55
CA THR A 238 10.83 -3.12 -1.94
C THR A 238 10.59 -1.73 -1.36
N ALA A 239 9.48 -1.50 -0.64
CA ALA A 239 9.15 -0.24 0.04
C ALA A 239 9.55 -0.22 1.52
N TRP A 240 10.47 -1.05 1.88
CA TRP A 240 10.81 -1.37 3.27
C TRP A 240 11.66 -0.32 3.98
N ILE A 241 12.25 0.65 3.28
CA ILE A 241 13.05 1.71 3.89
C ILE A 241 12.91 3.00 3.06
N ASP A 242 12.33 4.03 3.67
CA ASP A 242 12.23 5.37 3.08
C ASP A 242 13.33 6.33 3.54
N HIS A 243 14.37 5.84 4.19
CA HIS A 243 15.51 6.61 4.65
C HIS A 243 16.76 5.75 4.77
N ARG A 244 17.90 6.40 4.80
CA ARG A 244 19.18 5.75 5.05
C ARG A 244 19.25 5.22 6.48
N ARG A 245 20.12 4.22 6.69
CA ARG A 245 20.51 3.75 8.01
C ARG A 245 20.80 4.91 8.96
N SER A 246 20.31 4.81 10.19
CA SER A 246 20.48 5.80 11.24
C SER A 246 20.75 5.12 12.57
N ASP A 247 21.79 5.58 13.29
CA ASP A 247 22.09 5.09 14.64
C ASP A 247 21.04 5.50 15.69
N LYS A 248 20.10 6.36 15.32
CA LYS A 248 18.96 6.79 16.17
C LYS A 248 17.76 5.86 16.06
N MET A 249 17.77 4.93 15.10
CA MET A 249 16.70 4.00 14.84
C MET A 249 16.98 2.63 15.47
N SER A 250 15.99 1.75 15.37
CA SER A 250 16.15 0.35 15.79
C SER A 250 17.30 -0.33 15.05
N VAL A 251 17.84 -1.38 15.65
CA VAL A 251 18.92 -2.18 15.05
C VAL A 251 18.50 -2.62 13.64
N ASP A 252 19.44 -2.50 12.69
CA ASP A 252 19.22 -2.98 11.34
C ASP A 252 18.97 -4.50 11.32
N HIS A 253 17.85 -4.85 10.77
CA HIS A 253 17.45 -6.20 10.43
C HIS A 253 16.62 -6.15 9.16
N ASN A 254 16.05 -7.26 8.73
CA ASN A 254 15.16 -7.27 7.58
C ASN A 254 13.90 -6.42 7.87
N ALA A 255 13.95 -5.14 7.48
CA ALA A 255 12.89 -4.16 7.70
C ALA A 255 11.74 -4.38 6.70
N ILE A 256 11.10 -5.53 6.80
CA ILE A 256 9.99 -5.97 5.94
C ILE A 256 8.85 -6.48 6.80
N THR A 257 7.63 -6.41 6.30
CA THR A 257 6.46 -7.06 6.91
C THR A 257 6.83 -8.51 7.28
N PRO A 258 6.63 -8.97 8.53
CA PRO A 258 6.98 -10.34 8.95
C PRO A 258 5.97 -11.36 8.42
N VAL A 259 6.02 -11.60 7.11
CA VAL A 259 5.04 -12.40 6.34
C VAL A 259 4.90 -13.81 6.87
N GLU A 260 6.03 -14.45 7.22
CA GLU A 260 6.07 -15.79 7.78
C GLU A 260 5.27 -15.90 9.08
N GLU A 261 5.49 -14.98 10.01
CA GLU A 261 4.77 -14.96 11.29
C GLU A 261 3.28 -14.64 11.11
N LEU A 262 2.94 -13.71 10.20
CA LEU A 262 1.54 -13.37 9.91
C LEU A 262 0.78 -14.58 9.36
N VAL A 263 1.36 -15.28 8.38
CA VAL A 263 0.75 -16.47 7.77
C VAL A 263 0.67 -17.62 8.79
N GLU A 264 1.70 -17.85 9.61
CA GLU A 264 1.69 -18.86 10.67
C GLU A 264 0.60 -18.59 11.73
N ASN A 265 0.28 -17.33 11.97
CA ASN A 265 -0.83 -16.92 12.83
C ASN A 265 -2.19 -16.96 12.15
N GLY A 266 -2.29 -17.39 10.88
CA GLY A 266 -3.54 -17.51 10.13
C GLY A 266 -4.08 -16.19 9.59
N LEU A 267 -3.27 -15.15 9.54
CA LEU A 267 -3.64 -13.84 9.01
C LEU A 267 -3.54 -13.81 7.47
N LEU A 268 -4.43 -13.10 6.83
CA LEU A 268 -4.47 -12.98 5.37
C LEU A 268 -3.41 -11.97 4.90
N VAL A 269 -2.47 -12.41 4.07
CA VAL A 269 -1.40 -11.56 3.53
C VAL A 269 -1.47 -11.54 2.01
N ALA A 270 -1.27 -10.37 1.41
CA ALA A 270 -1.08 -10.18 -0.03
C ALA A 270 0.17 -9.33 -0.30
N ILE A 271 0.49 -9.12 -1.56
CA ILE A 271 1.67 -8.39 -2.03
C ILE A 271 1.27 -7.16 -2.86
N GLY A 272 2.03 -6.08 -2.73
CA GLY A 272 1.87 -4.85 -3.51
C GLY A 272 3.20 -4.27 -3.96
N SER A 273 3.18 -3.45 -5.01
CA SER A 273 4.38 -2.78 -5.53
C SER A 273 4.68 -1.46 -4.84
N ASP A 274 3.70 -0.84 -4.21
CA ASP A 274 3.77 0.50 -3.67
C ASP A 274 4.13 1.54 -4.75
N ASN A 275 5.05 2.45 -4.49
CA ASN A 275 5.50 3.50 -5.41
C ASN A 275 6.31 2.95 -6.60
N ILE A 276 6.23 3.63 -7.76
CA ILE A 276 6.90 3.23 -9.00
C ILE A 276 7.60 4.43 -9.63
N HIS A 277 8.92 4.41 -9.75
CA HIS A 277 9.73 5.46 -10.38
C HIS A 277 9.34 6.89 -9.92
N ASP A 278 9.14 7.05 -8.63
CA ASP A 278 8.89 8.35 -8.00
C ASP A 278 9.95 8.66 -6.93
N ILE A 279 9.78 9.75 -6.19
CA ILE A 279 10.76 10.20 -5.19
C ILE A 279 10.93 9.20 -4.04
N TYR A 280 9.92 8.36 -3.74
CA TYR A 280 10.00 7.34 -2.69
C TYR A 280 10.79 6.12 -3.16
N LYS A 281 10.50 5.66 -4.38
CA LYS A 281 11.09 4.43 -4.96
C LYS A 281 11.57 4.67 -6.39
N PRO A 282 12.68 5.42 -6.57
CA PRO A 282 13.10 5.89 -7.88
C PRO A 282 13.53 4.78 -8.84
N TYR A 283 13.90 3.61 -8.35
CA TYR A 283 14.32 2.45 -9.15
C TYR A 283 13.30 1.32 -9.22
N SER A 284 12.15 1.45 -8.56
CA SER A 284 11.09 0.44 -8.64
C SER A 284 10.31 0.59 -9.94
N ASP A 285 10.23 -0.48 -10.71
CA ASP A 285 9.46 -0.54 -11.96
C ASP A 285 8.04 -1.12 -11.78
N GLY A 286 7.68 -1.52 -10.56
CA GLY A 286 6.39 -2.13 -10.24
C GLY A 286 6.26 -3.58 -10.68
N ASN A 287 7.36 -4.28 -10.95
CA ASN A 287 7.35 -5.68 -11.35
C ASN A 287 7.03 -6.59 -10.17
N MET A 288 5.85 -7.21 -10.18
CA MET A 288 5.36 -8.05 -9.09
C MET A 288 6.24 -9.30 -8.85
N LEU A 289 6.94 -9.78 -9.87
CA LEU A 289 7.90 -10.88 -9.68
C LEU A 289 9.14 -10.42 -8.89
N THR A 290 9.57 -9.17 -9.08
CA THR A 290 10.65 -8.57 -8.27
C THR A 290 10.21 -8.46 -6.81
N GLU A 291 9.01 -7.94 -6.55
CA GLU A 291 8.46 -7.86 -5.20
C GLU A 291 8.41 -9.25 -4.54
N LEU A 292 7.88 -10.23 -5.26
CA LEU A 292 7.80 -11.61 -4.75
C LEU A 292 9.18 -12.20 -4.42
N ARG A 293 10.18 -11.98 -5.27
CA ARG A 293 11.55 -12.45 -5.03
C ARG A 293 12.20 -11.77 -3.84
N VAL A 294 12.06 -10.46 -3.72
CA VAL A 294 12.59 -9.72 -2.56
C VAL A 294 11.95 -10.22 -1.27
N MET A 295 10.64 -10.46 -1.26
CA MET A 295 9.96 -11.06 -0.12
C MET A 295 10.54 -12.43 0.23
N LEU A 296 10.68 -13.32 -0.75
CA LEU A 296 11.23 -14.67 -0.56
C LEU A 296 12.62 -14.63 0.08
N GLU A 297 13.52 -13.80 -0.45
CA GLU A 297 14.90 -13.71 0.02
C GLU A 297 15.00 -13.04 1.40
N ALA A 298 14.12 -12.07 1.68
CA ALA A 298 14.15 -11.34 2.95
C ALA A 298 13.52 -12.13 4.12
N THR A 299 12.46 -12.92 3.85
CA THR A 299 11.71 -13.63 4.90
C THR A 299 12.03 -15.11 5.00
N HIS A 300 12.73 -15.68 4.01
CA HIS A 300 12.95 -17.12 3.88
C HIS A 300 11.66 -17.96 3.93
N PHE A 301 10.55 -17.37 3.48
CA PHE A 301 9.24 -18.00 3.45
C PHE A 301 9.01 -18.70 2.11
N TYR A 302 9.15 -20.03 2.10
CA TYR A 302 9.15 -20.83 0.87
C TYR A 302 7.93 -21.76 0.71
N ASN A 303 6.82 -21.47 1.40
CA ASN A 303 5.60 -22.25 1.25
C ASN A 303 4.91 -21.96 -0.09
N MET A 304 5.11 -22.82 -1.08
CA MET A 304 4.63 -22.66 -2.45
C MET A 304 3.12 -22.38 -2.55
N LYS A 305 2.31 -23.04 -1.72
CA LYS A 305 0.84 -22.88 -1.74
C LYS A 305 0.44 -21.48 -1.25
N GLU A 306 1.05 -21.03 -0.17
CA GLU A 306 0.76 -19.70 0.38
C GLU A 306 1.34 -18.59 -0.48
N LEU A 307 2.54 -18.79 -1.06
CA LEU A 307 3.13 -17.83 -2.01
C LEU A 307 2.24 -17.60 -3.23
N LEU A 308 1.64 -18.65 -3.78
CA LEU A 308 0.69 -18.53 -4.87
C LEU A 308 -0.53 -17.68 -4.46
N LYS A 309 -1.08 -17.93 -3.28
CA LYS A 309 -2.21 -17.14 -2.76
C LYS A 309 -1.83 -15.68 -2.52
N ILE A 310 -0.69 -15.41 -1.88
CA ILE A 310 -0.16 -14.06 -1.62
C ILE A 310 -0.04 -13.27 -2.92
N ALA A 311 0.45 -13.90 -3.98
CA ALA A 311 0.65 -13.26 -5.29
C ALA A 311 -0.67 -13.08 -6.08
N THR A 312 -1.74 -13.79 -5.73
CA THR A 312 -2.96 -13.88 -6.56
C THR A 312 -4.25 -13.68 -5.79
N SER A 313 -4.82 -14.76 -5.23
CA SER A 313 -6.18 -14.78 -4.65
C SER A 313 -6.35 -13.90 -3.41
N ASN A 314 -5.35 -13.89 -2.52
CA ASN A 314 -5.46 -13.10 -1.29
C ASN A 314 -5.55 -11.59 -1.61
N GLY A 315 -4.78 -11.13 -2.59
CA GLY A 315 -4.86 -9.74 -3.04
C GLY A 315 -6.25 -9.38 -3.56
N ARG A 316 -6.86 -10.25 -4.39
CA ARG A 316 -8.23 -10.04 -4.88
C ARG A 316 -9.24 -9.97 -3.75
N GLU A 317 -9.15 -10.87 -2.79
CA GLU A 317 -10.01 -10.86 -1.61
C GLU A 317 -9.89 -9.55 -0.83
N ILE A 318 -8.65 -9.12 -0.56
CA ILE A 318 -8.34 -7.89 0.18
C ILE A 318 -8.90 -6.65 -0.51
N ILE A 319 -8.78 -6.54 -1.83
CA ILE A 319 -9.26 -5.36 -2.58
C ILE A 319 -10.75 -5.46 -2.98
N GLY A 320 -11.42 -6.55 -2.64
CA GLY A 320 -12.83 -6.77 -2.98
C GLY A 320 -13.05 -7.03 -4.49
N ASP A 321 -12.15 -7.79 -5.12
CA ASP A 321 -12.23 -8.23 -6.52
C ASP A 321 -12.66 -9.71 -6.56
N TYR A 322 -13.98 -9.95 -6.61
CA TYR A 322 -14.59 -11.27 -6.65
C TYR A 322 -15.09 -11.65 -8.03
#